data_a9cd6cae1e6cacae08a70e4bd1de9cd2
#
_entry.id   a9cd6cae1e6cacae08a70e4bd1de9cd2
#
_cell.length_a   1.000
_cell.length_b   1.000
_cell.length_c   1.000
_cell.angle_alpha   90.00
_cell.angle_beta   90.00
_cell.angle_gamma   90.00
#
_symmetry.space_group_name_H-M   'P 1'
#
loop_
_entity.id
_entity.type
_entity.pdbx_description
1 polymer ?
#
loop_
_entity_poly.entity_id
_entity_poly.type
_entity_poly.pdbx_seq_one_letter_code
_entity_poly.pdbx_strand_id
1 'polypeptide(L)'
;MVSPVLDMPSVRAAVERVVDELGLDAFVYTVEPKETGWELHVECAVEQGWQVITLPVDPGKLVASLSDAGAREELRAAWFPHFRACIKSGPLRAKTKN
;
A
#
# COMPACT_ATOMS: atom_id res chain seq x y z
N MET A 1 10.34 28.16 -3.81
CA MET A 1 9.56 27.64 -3.44
C MET A 1 9.84 26.38 -3.11
N VAL A 2 9.32 25.96 -2.42
CA VAL A 2 9.60 24.80 -2.03
C VAL A 2 8.73 23.88 -2.58
N SER A 3 9.21 22.91 -3.12
CA SER A 3 8.37 21.91 -3.56
C SER A 3 7.80 21.23 -2.39
N PRO A 4 6.71 20.63 -2.55
CA PRO A 4 6.13 19.87 -1.51
C PRO A 4 7.12 18.87 -1.09
N VAL A 5 7.13 18.65 0.12
CA VAL A 5 8.04 17.74 0.63
C VAL A 5 7.62 16.37 0.33
N LEU A 6 8.40 15.69 -0.42
CA LEU A 6 8.16 14.29 -0.71
C LEU A 6 9.20 13.50 0.08
N ASP A 7 9.22 13.74 1.37
CA ASP A 7 10.19 13.08 2.20
C ASP A 7 9.78 11.62 2.43
N MET A 8 10.77 10.81 2.61
CA MET A 8 10.53 9.38 2.75
C MET A 8 9.60 9.05 3.90
N PRO A 9 9.72 9.67 5.08
CA PRO A 9 8.79 9.31 6.15
C PRO A 9 7.33 9.56 5.80
N SER A 10 7.02 10.64 5.09
CA SER A 10 5.65 10.91 4.69
C SER A 10 5.16 9.92 3.67
N VAL A 11 6.02 9.59 2.70
CA VAL A 11 5.63 8.62 1.69
C VAL A 11 5.38 7.27 2.34
N ARG A 12 6.24 6.87 3.27
CA ARG A 12 6.07 5.59 3.93
C ARG A 12 4.82 5.57 4.78
N ALA A 13 4.54 6.66 5.48
CA ALA A 13 3.33 6.73 6.28
C ALA A 13 2.09 6.57 5.40
N ALA A 14 2.12 7.16 4.22
CA ALA A 14 0.99 7.06 3.32
C ALA A 14 0.82 5.62 2.82
N VAL A 15 1.92 4.98 2.47
CA VAL A 15 1.86 3.59 2.02
C VAL A 15 1.28 2.72 3.13
N GLU A 16 1.76 2.90 4.35
CA GLU A 16 1.29 2.08 5.45
C GLU A 16 -0.19 2.29 5.69
N ARG A 17 -0.65 3.53 5.55
CA ARG A 17 -2.05 3.80 5.77
C ARG A 17 -2.93 3.11 4.75
N VAL A 18 -2.55 3.19 3.49
CA VAL A 18 -3.35 2.57 2.44
C VAL A 18 -3.33 1.06 2.56
N VAL A 19 -2.15 0.50 2.80
CA VAL A 19 -2.03 -0.95 2.90
C VAL A 19 -2.79 -1.47 4.13
N ASP A 20 -2.74 -0.72 5.21
CA ASP A 20 -3.45 -1.11 6.40
C ASP A 20 -4.96 -1.12 6.12
N GLU A 21 -5.45 -0.13 5.41
CA GLU A 21 -6.87 -0.07 5.09
C GLU A 21 -7.28 -1.15 4.11
N LEU A 22 -6.34 -1.66 3.32
CA LEU A 22 -6.62 -2.76 2.44
C LEU A 22 -6.76 -4.08 3.19
N GLY A 23 -6.21 -4.15 4.38
CA GLY A 23 -6.41 -5.34 5.20
C GLY A 23 -5.39 -6.43 5.02
N LEU A 24 -4.16 -6.09 4.64
CA LEU A 24 -3.12 -7.09 4.59
C LEU A 24 -2.75 -7.49 6.00
N ASP A 25 -2.62 -8.78 6.23
CA ASP A 25 -2.31 -9.26 7.57
C ASP A 25 -0.85 -9.19 7.90
N ALA A 26 -0.03 -9.78 7.10
CA ALA A 26 1.40 -9.83 7.35
C ALA A 26 2.08 -9.37 6.09
N PHE A 27 2.85 -8.30 6.19
CA PHE A 27 3.52 -7.79 5.01
C PHE A 27 4.75 -7.01 5.42
N VAL A 28 5.67 -6.91 4.49
CA VAL A 28 6.77 -5.98 4.57
C VAL A 28 6.80 -5.23 3.26
N TYR A 29 7.33 -4.03 3.28
CA TYR A 29 7.33 -3.24 2.07
C TYR A 29 8.55 -2.35 2.00
N THR A 30 8.88 -1.95 0.77
CA THR A 30 9.84 -0.88 0.54
C THR A 30 9.26 0.01 -0.52
N VAL A 31 9.56 1.29 -0.45
CA VAL A 31 9.17 2.22 -1.48
C VAL A 31 10.40 3.04 -1.79
N GLU A 32 10.71 3.19 -3.06
CA GLU A 32 11.95 3.83 -3.44
C GLU A 32 11.83 4.54 -4.76
N PRO A 33 12.60 5.59 -4.95
CA PRO A 33 12.61 6.28 -6.22
C PRO A 33 13.35 5.47 -7.26
N LYS A 34 12.87 5.58 -8.49
CA LYS A 34 13.50 4.98 -9.64
C LYS A 34 13.68 6.06 -10.68
N GLU A 35 14.28 5.71 -11.79
CA GLU A 35 14.53 6.69 -12.82
C GLU A 35 13.26 7.33 -13.34
N THR A 36 12.21 6.57 -13.48
CA THR A 36 11.01 7.10 -14.08
C THR A 36 9.90 7.32 -13.08
N GLY A 37 10.21 7.33 -11.81
CA GLY A 37 9.19 7.54 -10.81
C GLY A 37 9.53 6.77 -9.58
N TRP A 38 8.52 6.42 -8.81
CA TRP A 38 8.72 5.67 -7.58
C TRP A 38 8.09 4.31 -7.70
N GLU A 39 8.62 3.38 -6.94
CA GLU A 39 8.15 2.02 -7.02
C GLU A 39 7.91 1.48 -5.62
N LEU A 40 6.80 0.81 -5.45
CA LEU A 40 6.45 0.17 -4.19
C LEU A 40 6.58 -1.33 -4.36
N HIS A 41 7.30 -1.96 -3.44
CA HIS A 41 7.40 -3.41 -3.40
C HIS A 41 6.77 -3.87 -2.10
N VAL A 42 5.86 -4.80 -2.17
CA VAL A 42 5.23 -5.35 -0.99
C VAL A 42 5.36 -6.86 -1.04
N GLU A 43 5.80 -7.44 0.06
CA GLU A 43 5.80 -8.90 0.20
C GLU A 43 4.75 -9.22 1.23
N CYS A 44 3.81 -10.04 0.87
CA CYS A 44 2.76 -10.40 1.79
C CYS A 44 2.65 -11.91 1.94
N ALA A 45 2.15 -12.33 3.07
CA ALA A 45 1.98 -13.74 3.32
C ALA A 45 0.73 -14.25 2.63
N VAL A 46 0.85 -15.37 1.95
CA VAL A 46 -0.28 -16.03 1.35
C VAL A 46 -0.20 -17.50 1.78
N GLU A 47 -1.18 -18.28 1.41
CA GLU A 47 -1.22 -19.66 1.85
C GLU A 47 0.01 -20.44 1.51
N GLN A 48 0.55 -20.20 0.34
CA GLN A 48 1.71 -20.97 -0.08
C GLN A 48 3.04 -20.32 0.25
N GLY A 49 3.05 -19.28 1.05
CA GLY A 49 4.30 -18.63 1.40
C GLY A 49 4.19 -17.14 1.25
N TRP A 50 5.09 -16.55 0.48
CA TRP A 50 5.12 -15.11 0.29
C TRP A 50 4.92 -14.76 -1.16
N GLN A 51 4.23 -13.68 -1.39
CA GLN A 51 4.04 -13.16 -2.72
C GLN A 51 4.58 -11.75 -2.78
N VAL A 52 5.30 -11.42 -3.84
CA VAL A 52 5.85 -10.09 -4.03
C VAL A 52 5.02 -9.34 -5.06
N ILE A 53 4.65 -8.14 -4.74
CA ILE A 53 3.90 -7.29 -5.63
C ILE A 53 4.65 -6.01 -5.81
N THR A 54 4.82 -5.58 -7.04
CA THR A 54 5.53 -4.37 -7.37
C THR A 54 4.64 -3.44 -8.15
N LEU A 55 4.54 -2.21 -7.72
CA LEU A 55 3.69 -1.22 -8.37
C LEU A 55 4.41 0.09 -8.55
N PRO A 56 4.18 0.78 -9.67
CA PRO A 56 4.60 2.17 -9.74
C PRO A 56 3.68 3.00 -8.87
N VAL A 57 4.21 3.99 -8.20
CA VAL A 57 3.40 4.86 -7.36
C VAL A 57 3.79 6.30 -7.60
N ASP A 58 2.86 7.19 -7.31
CA ASP A 58 3.07 8.62 -7.42
C ASP A 58 3.23 9.16 -6.01
N PRO A 59 4.43 9.58 -5.63
CA PRO A 59 4.63 10.03 -4.24
C PRO A 59 3.81 11.25 -3.89
N GLY A 60 3.51 12.10 -4.86
CA GLY A 60 2.65 13.25 -4.59
C GLY A 60 1.25 12.83 -4.21
N LYS A 61 0.71 11.86 -4.91
CA LYS A 61 -0.61 11.35 -4.56
C LYS A 61 -0.59 10.62 -3.24
N LEU A 62 0.49 9.91 -2.96
CA LEU A 62 0.60 9.23 -1.69
C LEU A 62 0.56 10.24 -0.54
N VAL A 63 1.37 11.26 -0.62
CA VAL A 63 1.42 12.24 0.45
C VAL A 63 0.07 12.95 0.59
N ALA A 64 -0.56 13.27 -0.54
CA ALA A 64 -1.86 13.92 -0.50
C ALA A 64 -2.90 13.05 0.21
N SER A 65 -2.77 11.76 0.09
CA SER A 65 -3.74 10.86 0.70
C SER A 65 -3.69 10.89 2.23
N LEU A 66 -2.64 11.42 2.80
CA LEU A 66 -2.57 11.50 4.25
C LEU A 66 -3.61 12.45 4.80
N SER A 67 -3.95 13.50 4.04
CA SER A 67 -4.91 14.46 4.52
C SER A 67 -6.18 14.56 3.67
N ASP A 68 -6.27 13.75 2.63
CA ASP A 68 -7.40 13.80 1.73
C ASP A 68 -8.00 12.41 1.61
N ALA A 69 -9.17 12.24 2.20
CA ALA A 69 -9.81 10.93 2.19
C ALA A 69 -10.17 10.47 0.79
N GLY A 70 -10.51 11.40 -0.09
CA GLY A 70 -10.83 11.03 -1.46
C GLY A 70 -9.62 10.49 -2.19
N ALA A 71 -8.47 11.16 -2.00
CA ALA A 71 -7.24 10.69 -2.62
C ALA A 71 -6.86 9.31 -2.07
N ARG A 72 -7.06 9.10 -0.77
CA ARG A 72 -6.75 7.81 -0.19
C ARG A 72 -7.66 6.72 -0.73
N GLU A 73 -8.93 7.04 -0.92
CA GLU A 73 -9.86 6.07 -1.45
C GLU A 73 -9.50 5.71 -2.89
N GLU A 74 -9.04 6.67 -3.66
CA GLU A 74 -8.61 6.39 -5.03
C GLU A 74 -7.44 5.43 -5.04
N LEU A 75 -6.47 5.64 -4.16
CA LEU A 75 -5.33 4.76 -4.08
C LEU A 75 -5.76 3.37 -3.65
N ARG A 76 -6.61 3.31 -2.65
CA ARG A 76 -7.07 2.03 -2.16
C ARG A 76 -7.78 1.25 -3.27
N ALA A 77 -8.62 1.93 -4.02
CA ALA A 77 -9.33 1.27 -5.11
C ALA A 77 -8.38 0.82 -6.22
N ALA A 78 -7.38 1.65 -6.52
CA ALA A 78 -6.43 1.30 -7.57
C ALA A 78 -5.54 0.14 -7.15
N TRP A 79 -5.18 0.08 -5.89
CA TRP A 79 -4.26 -0.95 -5.43
C TRP A 79 -4.95 -2.28 -5.12
N PHE A 80 -6.23 -2.24 -4.82
CA PHE A 80 -6.93 -3.44 -4.39
C PHE A 80 -6.74 -4.63 -5.33
N PRO A 81 -6.89 -4.49 -6.64
CA PRO A 81 -6.73 -5.67 -7.50
C PRO A 81 -5.35 -6.29 -7.42
N HIS A 82 -4.34 -5.45 -7.18
CA HIS A 82 -2.97 -5.94 -7.12
C HIS A 82 -2.71 -6.73 -5.84
N PHE A 83 -3.41 -6.39 -4.78
CA PHE A 83 -3.16 -7.04 -3.49
C PHE A 83 -4.22 -8.05 -3.12
N ARG A 84 -5.08 -8.37 -4.05
CA ARG A 84 -6.21 -9.24 -3.74
C ARG A 84 -5.77 -10.55 -3.11
N ALA A 85 -4.70 -11.14 -3.61
CA ALA A 85 -4.24 -12.42 -3.06
C ALA A 85 -3.67 -12.26 -1.67
N CYS A 86 -3.21 -11.06 -1.34
CA CYS A 86 -2.62 -10.81 -0.03
C CYS A 86 -3.67 -10.48 1.02
N ILE A 87 -4.85 -10.07 0.60
CA ILE A 87 -5.89 -9.72 1.54
C ILE A 87 -6.57 -10.99 1.94
N LYS A 88 -6.50 -11.30 3.21
CA LYS A 88 -7.14 -12.51 3.65
C LYS A 88 -8.61 -12.38 3.47
N SER A 89 -9.19 -13.44 3.05
CA SER A 89 -10.59 -13.45 2.87
C SER A 89 -11.24 -13.11 4.18
N GLY A 90 -12.08 -12.14 4.17
CA GLY A 90 -12.77 -11.76 5.35
C GLY A 90 -13.48 -12.91 6.02
N PRO A 91 -14.19 -13.72 5.27
CA PRO A 91 -14.86 -14.84 5.90
C PRO A 91 -13.95 -15.77 6.63
N LEU A 92 -12.79 -16.03 6.04
CA LEU A 92 -11.86 -16.91 6.69
C LEU A 92 -11.38 -16.34 7.99
N ARG A 93 -11.00 -15.10 7.95
CA ARG A 93 -10.52 -14.50 9.15
C ARG A 93 -11.59 -14.33 10.16
N ALA A 94 -12.73 -13.95 9.72
CA ALA A 94 -13.82 -13.76 10.63
C ALA A 94 -14.17 -15.05 11.33
N LYS A 95 -14.04 -16.15 10.63
CA LYS A 95 -14.35 -17.36 11.27
C LYS A 95 -13.37 -17.76 12.26
N THR A 96 -12.24 -17.41 11.97
CA THR A 96 -11.28 -17.80 12.92
C THR A 96 -11.39 -17.05 14.16
N LYS A 97 -12.12 -16.42 14.11
CA LYS A 97 -12.26 -15.84 15.15
C LYS A 97 -12.96 -16.30 15.83
N ASN A 98 -13.17 -16.76 15.20
CA ASN A 98 -13.50 -17.45 15.45
C ASN A 98 -13.32 -17.94 15.53
#